data_e95358d1f9238ea5a87ca865b5ab59af
#
_entry.id   e95358d1f9238ea5a87ca865b5ab59af
#
_cell.length_a   1.000
_cell.length_b   1.000
_cell.length_c   1.000
_cell.angle_alpha   90.00
_cell.angle_beta   90.00
_cell.angle_gamma   90.00
#
_symmetry.space_group_name_H-M   'P 1'
#
loop_
_entity.id
_entity.type
_entity.pdbx_description
1 polymer ?
#
loop_
_entity_poly.entity_id
_entity_poly.type
_entity_poly.pdbx_seq_one_letter_code
_entity_poly.pdbx_strand_id
1 'polypeptide(L)'
;MIAIAPSYDTHRDVHENRQNDPPWTITVARSLSELMQVTAIRGAAFLGEQACPYDEEFDGNDFCATHLIGYRGHEPVACLRARFFAEFAKLERLAVRHEYRNSRIAFQIVRAGIELARKKGYRKIYGHAQDRLVPFWSRFGARPMPTKRDLVFSDFSYTEMLLDAVPHPNPITLDSDPYEIIRPEGAWDRLGPLDHSATRPATSPLRLYQQRGDRPGFVSQ
;
A
#
# COMPACT_ATOMS: atom_id res chain seq x y z
N MET A 1 23.89 -34.02 -0.93
CA MET A 1 23.59 -33.96 -2.37
C MET A 1 23.11 -32.55 -2.66
N ILE A 2 24.00 -31.73 -3.24
CA ILE A 2 23.71 -30.31 -3.52
C ILE A 2 23.14 -30.26 -4.94
N ALA A 3 21.87 -29.85 -5.07
CA ALA A 3 21.24 -29.64 -6.36
C ALA A 3 21.72 -28.30 -6.94
N ILE A 4 22.47 -28.35 -8.03
CA ILE A 4 22.87 -27.17 -8.82
C ILE A 4 21.68 -26.81 -9.71
N ALA A 5 21.13 -25.60 -9.55
CA ALA A 5 20.10 -25.07 -10.43
C ALA A 5 20.65 -24.86 -11.86
N PRO A 6 19.89 -25.13 -12.92
CA PRO A 6 20.34 -24.92 -14.29
C PRO A 6 20.54 -23.44 -14.59
N SER A 7 21.62 -23.14 -15.33
CA SER A 7 21.95 -21.81 -15.84
C SER A 7 20.83 -21.32 -16.78
N TYR A 8 20.19 -20.22 -16.43
CA TYR A 8 19.24 -19.53 -17.31
C TYR A 8 20.01 -18.77 -18.40
N ASP A 9 19.74 -19.16 -19.64
CA ASP A 9 20.24 -18.48 -20.85
C ASP A 9 19.62 -17.09 -20.96
N THR A 10 20.47 -16.05 -20.99
CA THR A 10 20.07 -14.64 -20.92
C THR A 10 19.77 -13.99 -22.27
N HIS A 11 19.60 -14.77 -23.35
CA HIS A 11 19.24 -14.25 -24.67
C HIS A 11 17.84 -14.75 -25.06
N ARG A 12 16.80 -14.09 -24.58
CA ARG A 12 15.48 -14.09 -25.21
C ARG A 12 15.19 -12.71 -25.78
N ASP A 13 14.97 -12.69 -27.06
CA ASP A 13 14.60 -11.54 -27.88
C ASP A 13 13.44 -10.74 -27.30
N VAL A 14 13.67 -9.44 -27.08
CA VAL A 14 12.74 -8.49 -26.41
C VAL A 14 11.64 -8.01 -27.38
N HIS A 15 11.35 -8.70 -28.46
CA HIS A 15 10.41 -8.23 -29.51
C HIS A 15 9.19 -9.10 -29.75
N GLU A 16 8.76 -9.95 -28.81
CA GLU A 16 7.51 -10.69 -29.01
C GLU A 16 6.43 -10.32 -27.99
N ASN A 17 5.37 -9.72 -28.55
CA ASN A 17 3.98 -9.78 -28.10
C ASN A 17 3.55 -8.95 -26.87
N ARG A 18 3.56 -7.61 -27.02
CA ARG A 18 2.95 -6.68 -26.01
C ARG A 18 1.44 -6.89 -25.79
N GLN A 19 0.75 -7.69 -26.58
CA GLN A 19 -0.70 -7.92 -26.45
C GLN A 19 -1.07 -8.99 -25.40
N ASN A 20 -0.14 -9.84 -24.97
CA ASN A 20 -0.38 -10.90 -23.98
C ASN A 20 0.32 -10.65 -22.63
N ASP A 21 0.87 -9.48 -22.43
CA ASP A 21 1.57 -9.14 -21.20
C ASP A 21 0.55 -8.96 -20.05
N PRO A 22 0.66 -9.69 -18.91
CA PRO A 22 -0.30 -9.56 -17.81
C PRO A 22 -0.35 -8.12 -17.29
N PRO A 23 -1.55 -7.60 -16.95
CA PRO A 23 -1.71 -6.21 -16.54
C PRO A 23 -0.96 -5.91 -15.24
N TRP A 24 -0.54 -4.65 -15.09
CA TRP A 24 -0.11 -4.10 -13.83
C TRP A 24 -1.31 -3.70 -13.00
N THR A 25 -1.37 -4.14 -11.75
CA THR A 25 -2.40 -3.69 -10.80
C THR A 25 -1.77 -3.25 -9.50
N ILE A 26 -2.35 -2.23 -8.88
CA ILE A 26 -1.91 -1.75 -7.56
C ILE A 26 -3.15 -1.68 -6.67
N THR A 27 -3.04 -2.22 -5.47
CA THR A 27 -4.12 -2.22 -4.48
C THR A 27 -3.56 -1.98 -3.08
N VAL A 28 -4.43 -1.67 -2.14
CA VAL A 28 -4.12 -1.70 -0.71
C VAL A 28 -4.23 -3.13 -0.23
N ALA A 29 -3.24 -3.61 0.49
CA ALA A 29 -3.27 -4.92 1.15
C ALA A 29 -4.31 -4.89 2.30
N ARG A 30 -5.27 -5.83 2.27
CA ARG A 30 -6.41 -5.90 3.19
C ARG A 30 -6.59 -7.27 3.84
N SER A 31 -5.66 -8.15 3.59
CA SER A 31 -5.63 -9.50 4.17
C SER A 31 -4.24 -9.83 4.72
N LEU A 32 -4.19 -10.78 5.66
CA LEU A 32 -2.93 -11.29 6.17
C LEU A 32 -2.07 -11.88 5.04
N SER A 33 -2.68 -12.57 4.08
CA SER A 33 -1.97 -13.13 2.92
C SER A 33 -1.28 -12.04 2.10
N GLU A 34 -1.96 -10.91 1.83
CA GLU A 34 -1.36 -9.78 1.12
C GLU A 34 -0.26 -9.10 1.94
N LEU A 35 -0.43 -8.99 3.27
CA LEU A 35 0.63 -8.47 4.14
C LEU A 35 1.87 -9.38 4.14
N MET A 36 1.69 -10.70 4.11
CA MET A 36 2.80 -11.66 3.97
C MET A 36 3.52 -11.49 2.63
N GLN A 37 2.79 -11.23 1.53
CA GLN A 37 3.40 -10.93 0.22
C GLN A 37 4.22 -9.64 0.26
N VAL A 38 3.69 -8.57 0.89
CA VAL A 38 4.43 -7.32 1.13
C VAL A 38 5.72 -7.59 1.89
N THR A 39 5.64 -8.37 2.99
CA THR A 39 6.79 -8.73 3.82
C THR A 39 7.83 -9.53 3.03
N ALA A 40 7.39 -10.46 2.17
CA ALA A 40 8.30 -11.24 1.32
C ALA A 40 9.04 -10.37 0.31
N ILE A 41 8.36 -9.41 -0.35
CA ILE A 41 8.99 -8.45 -1.27
C ILE A 41 10.04 -7.59 -0.53
N ARG A 42 9.70 -7.09 0.66
CA ARG A 42 10.58 -6.28 1.50
C ARG A 42 11.78 -7.09 1.98
N GLY A 43 11.53 -8.31 2.46
CA GLY A 43 12.61 -9.20 2.90
C GLY A 43 13.62 -9.50 1.79
N ALA A 44 13.15 -9.77 0.58
CA ALA A 44 14.04 -9.98 -0.56
C ALA A 44 14.90 -8.73 -0.87
N ALA A 45 14.27 -7.54 -0.90
CA ALA A 45 14.95 -6.30 -1.28
C ALA A 45 15.84 -5.75 -0.15
N PHE A 46 15.34 -5.70 1.09
CA PHE A 46 16.06 -5.03 2.19
C PHE A 46 16.98 -6.00 2.94
N LEU A 47 16.50 -7.18 3.33
CA LEU A 47 17.34 -8.15 4.03
C LEU A 47 18.28 -8.89 3.07
N GLY A 48 17.75 -9.38 1.94
CA GLY A 48 18.51 -10.21 1.02
C GLY A 48 19.54 -9.43 0.20
N GLU A 49 19.20 -8.25 -0.31
CA GLU A 49 20.07 -7.51 -1.21
C GLU A 49 20.83 -6.34 -0.54
N GLN A 50 20.21 -5.66 0.44
CA GLN A 50 20.79 -4.49 1.09
C GLN A 50 21.42 -4.82 2.44
N ALA A 51 21.33 -6.05 2.92
CA ALA A 51 21.83 -6.51 4.22
C ALA A 51 21.33 -5.62 5.39
N CYS A 52 20.09 -5.08 5.26
CA CYS A 52 19.46 -4.29 6.30
C CYS A 52 19.32 -5.13 7.58
N PRO A 53 19.67 -4.61 8.75
CA PRO A 53 19.43 -5.30 10.01
C PRO A 53 17.95 -5.66 10.18
N TYR A 54 17.69 -6.84 10.74
CA TYR A 54 16.33 -7.37 10.87
C TYR A 54 15.40 -6.41 11.64
N ASP A 55 15.88 -5.85 12.75
CA ASP A 55 15.12 -4.93 13.62
C ASP A 55 14.89 -3.56 12.96
N GLU A 56 15.74 -3.15 12.02
CA GLU A 56 15.53 -1.94 11.24
C GLU A 56 14.48 -2.14 10.13
N GLU A 57 14.41 -3.32 9.53
CA GLU A 57 13.38 -3.63 8.54
C GLU A 57 12.01 -3.83 9.20
N PHE A 58 11.95 -4.61 10.27
CA PHE A 58 10.72 -4.88 11.03
C PHE A 58 10.60 -3.97 12.25
N ASP A 59 10.43 -2.68 11.99
CA ASP A 59 10.45 -1.57 12.93
C ASP A 59 9.19 -1.44 13.82
N GLY A 60 8.30 -2.45 13.82
CA GLY A 60 7.07 -2.48 14.61
C GLY A 60 5.92 -1.63 14.08
N ASN A 61 6.08 -0.96 12.94
CA ASN A 61 5.07 -0.05 12.41
C ASN A 61 4.13 -0.67 11.36
N ASP A 62 4.24 -1.96 11.07
CA ASP A 62 3.49 -2.57 9.99
C ASP A 62 2.00 -2.69 10.26
N PHE A 63 1.61 -2.93 11.52
CA PHE A 63 0.19 -3.06 11.91
C PHE A 63 -0.56 -1.72 12.01
N CYS A 64 0.13 -0.59 12.06
CA CYS A 64 -0.49 0.75 12.06
C CYS A 64 -0.31 1.49 10.73
N ALA A 65 0.08 0.79 9.69
CA ALA A 65 0.36 1.35 8.38
C ALA A 65 -0.60 0.82 7.33
N THR A 66 -0.75 1.58 6.24
CA THR A 66 -1.40 1.12 5.02
C THR A 66 -0.34 0.64 4.04
N HIS A 67 -0.46 -0.59 3.60
CA HIS A 67 0.47 -1.19 2.65
C HIS A 67 -0.14 -1.23 1.26
N LEU A 68 0.55 -0.65 0.27
CA LEU A 68 0.22 -0.83 -1.13
C LEU A 68 1.04 -2.00 -1.67
N ILE A 69 0.41 -2.80 -2.52
CA ILE A 69 1.04 -3.91 -3.21
C ILE A 69 0.77 -3.81 -4.72
N GLY A 70 1.82 -4.00 -5.49
CA GLY A 70 1.77 -4.00 -6.96
C GLY A 70 1.96 -5.41 -7.50
N TYR A 71 1.13 -5.77 -8.46
CA TYR A 71 1.12 -7.07 -9.12
C TYR A 71 1.44 -6.98 -10.61
N ARG A 72 2.05 -8.03 -11.12
CA ARG A 72 2.10 -8.35 -12.54
C ARG A 72 1.22 -9.58 -12.77
N GLY A 73 0.00 -9.39 -13.30
CA GLY A 73 -1.02 -10.44 -13.25
C GLY A 73 -1.33 -10.81 -11.79
N HIS A 74 -0.97 -12.02 -11.37
CA HIS A 74 -1.15 -12.49 -9.98
C HIS A 74 0.15 -12.47 -9.17
N GLU A 75 1.27 -12.09 -9.77
CA GLU A 75 2.58 -12.11 -9.13
C GLU A 75 2.81 -10.82 -8.35
N PRO A 76 3.03 -10.85 -7.02
CA PRO A 76 3.34 -9.68 -6.22
C PRO A 76 4.79 -9.25 -6.47
N VAL A 77 4.99 -8.01 -6.95
CA VAL A 77 6.30 -7.56 -7.47
C VAL A 77 6.82 -6.27 -6.83
N ALA A 78 5.95 -5.49 -6.22
CA ALA A 78 6.33 -4.22 -5.59
C ALA A 78 5.46 -3.94 -4.38
N CYS A 79 5.97 -3.17 -3.43
CA CYS A 79 5.21 -2.67 -2.30
C CYS A 79 5.67 -1.27 -1.88
N LEU A 80 4.78 -0.59 -1.14
CA LEU A 80 5.02 0.71 -0.54
C LEU A 80 4.24 0.78 0.76
N ARG A 81 4.87 1.27 1.84
CA ARG A 81 4.20 1.53 3.11
C ARG A 81 3.83 3.01 3.22
N ALA A 82 2.59 3.30 3.58
CA ALA A 82 2.10 4.63 3.89
C ALA A 82 1.70 4.69 5.36
N ARG A 83 2.18 5.71 6.08
CA ARG A 83 1.77 6.02 7.46
C ARG A 83 1.16 7.40 7.48
N PHE A 84 0.17 7.59 8.34
CA PHE A 84 -0.60 8.82 8.43
C PHE A 84 -0.41 9.45 9.81
N PHE A 85 0.00 10.71 9.82
CA PHE A 85 0.18 11.54 11.00
C PHE A 85 -0.81 12.70 10.93
N ALA A 86 -0.94 13.50 11.98
CA ALA A 86 -1.95 14.55 12.03
C ALA A 86 -1.89 15.52 10.81
N GLU A 87 -0.69 15.92 10.38
CA GLU A 87 -0.53 16.97 9.37
C GLU A 87 0.09 16.47 8.06
N PHE A 88 0.63 15.25 8.03
CA PHE A 88 1.33 14.72 6.86
C PHE A 88 1.18 13.20 6.73
N ALA A 89 1.28 12.73 5.51
CA ALA A 89 1.47 11.31 5.23
C ALA A 89 2.95 11.02 5.03
N LYS A 90 3.44 9.85 5.47
CA LYS A 90 4.79 9.37 5.22
C LYS A 90 4.76 8.20 4.26
N LEU A 91 5.50 8.31 3.15
CA LEU A 91 5.74 7.19 2.23
C LEU A 91 7.12 6.60 2.51
N GLU A 92 7.15 5.30 2.71
CA GLU A 92 8.37 4.58 3.10
C GLU A 92 8.32 3.11 2.63
N ARG A 93 9.42 2.38 2.80
CA ARG A 93 9.51 0.94 2.46
C ARG A 93 9.09 0.63 1.03
N LEU A 94 9.45 1.52 0.07
CA LEU A 94 9.31 1.22 -1.35
C LEU A 94 10.28 0.10 -1.71
N ALA A 95 9.76 -1.05 -2.09
CA ALA A 95 10.54 -2.17 -2.58
C ALA A 95 9.97 -2.68 -3.90
N VAL A 96 10.86 -3.07 -4.81
CA VAL A 96 10.54 -3.71 -6.08
C VAL A 96 11.46 -4.91 -6.24
N ARG A 97 10.90 -6.06 -6.54
CA ARG A 97 11.68 -7.26 -6.83
C ARG A 97 12.66 -6.99 -7.97
N HIS A 98 13.83 -7.58 -7.88
CA HIS A 98 14.96 -7.30 -8.77
C HIS A 98 14.59 -7.36 -10.26
N GLU A 99 13.85 -8.39 -10.64
CA GLU A 99 13.45 -8.70 -12.04
C GLU A 99 12.54 -7.62 -12.66
N TYR A 100 11.88 -6.82 -11.79
CA TYR A 100 10.90 -5.80 -12.22
C TYR A 100 11.39 -4.35 -12.08
N ARG A 101 12.64 -4.11 -11.66
CA ARG A 101 13.16 -2.73 -11.40
C ARG A 101 13.25 -1.85 -12.62
N ASN A 102 13.44 -2.43 -13.80
CA ASN A 102 13.48 -1.69 -15.06
C ASN A 102 12.08 -1.40 -15.64
N SER A 103 11.02 -1.79 -14.93
CA SER A 103 9.64 -1.49 -15.28
C SER A 103 9.20 -0.14 -14.69
N ARG A 104 7.97 0.27 -15.03
CA ARG A 104 7.37 1.50 -14.48
C ARG A 104 6.68 1.30 -13.12
N ILE A 105 6.71 0.09 -12.54
CA ILE A 105 5.94 -0.23 -11.34
C ILE A 105 6.31 0.65 -10.13
N ALA A 106 7.59 0.97 -9.95
CA ALA A 106 8.04 1.87 -8.89
C ALA A 106 7.37 3.25 -8.98
N PHE A 107 7.26 3.82 -10.19
CA PHE A 107 6.57 5.08 -10.41
C PHE A 107 5.06 4.98 -10.17
N GLN A 108 4.46 3.88 -10.60
CA GLN A 108 3.02 3.67 -10.48
C GLN A 108 2.61 3.50 -9.02
N ILE A 109 3.35 2.71 -8.25
CA ILE A 109 3.02 2.47 -6.83
C ILE A 109 3.24 3.72 -5.96
N VAL A 110 4.27 4.53 -6.24
CA VAL A 110 4.46 5.83 -5.56
C VAL A 110 3.34 6.79 -5.90
N ARG A 111 2.91 6.88 -7.17
CA ARG A 111 1.75 7.68 -7.56
C ARG A 111 0.48 7.22 -6.86
N ALA A 112 0.25 5.91 -6.76
CA ALA A 112 -0.88 5.36 -6.02
C ALA A 112 -0.83 5.72 -4.53
N GLY A 113 0.36 5.70 -3.90
CA GLY A 113 0.55 6.15 -2.52
C GLY A 113 0.29 7.64 -2.31
N ILE A 114 0.75 8.47 -3.25
CA ILE A 114 0.46 9.91 -3.25
C ILE A 114 -1.05 10.15 -3.39
N GLU A 115 -1.71 9.44 -4.30
CA GLU A 115 -3.14 9.59 -4.55
C GLU A 115 -3.98 9.11 -3.36
N LEU A 116 -3.59 8.00 -2.73
CA LEU A 116 -4.18 7.54 -1.48
C LEU A 116 -4.09 8.62 -0.37
N ALA A 117 -2.91 9.21 -0.20
CA ALA A 117 -2.72 10.28 0.79
C ALA A 117 -3.59 11.51 0.47
N ARG A 118 -3.66 11.92 -0.80
CA ARG A 118 -4.50 13.03 -1.27
C ARG A 118 -5.99 12.75 -1.04
N LYS A 119 -6.46 11.54 -1.35
CA LYS A 119 -7.85 11.12 -1.11
C LYS A 119 -8.21 11.17 0.37
N LYS A 120 -7.27 10.90 1.25
CA LYS A 120 -7.41 11.07 2.72
C LYS A 120 -7.26 12.52 3.20
N GLY A 121 -7.11 13.49 2.29
CA GLY A 121 -7.03 14.92 2.61
C GLY A 121 -5.61 15.45 2.90
N TYR A 122 -4.58 14.60 2.84
CA TYR A 122 -3.21 15.04 3.11
C TYR A 122 -2.64 15.87 1.96
N ARG A 123 -2.02 16.98 2.32
CA ARG A 123 -1.36 17.89 1.39
C ARG A 123 0.16 17.85 1.50
N LYS A 124 0.70 17.33 2.59
CA LYS A 124 2.14 17.16 2.80
C LYS A 124 2.46 15.67 2.83
N ILE A 125 3.39 15.27 1.99
CA ILE A 125 3.88 13.90 1.92
C ILE A 125 5.37 13.91 2.20
N TYR A 126 5.75 13.22 3.25
CA TYR A 126 7.10 13.16 3.79
C TYR A 126 7.71 11.79 3.50
N GLY A 127 9.03 11.73 3.37
CA GLY A 127 9.76 10.47 3.25
C GLY A 127 11.26 10.66 3.45
N HIS A 128 11.96 9.55 3.61
CA HIS A 128 13.41 9.49 3.59
C HIS A 128 13.87 8.81 2.30
N ALA A 129 14.65 9.50 1.50
CA ALA A 129 15.25 8.94 0.30
C ALA A 129 16.72 8.62 0.57
N GLN A 130 17.17 7.40 0.26
CA GLN A 130 18.60 7.18 0.13
C GLN A 130 19.17 8.25 -0.83
N ASP A 131 20.34 8.82 -0.53
CA ASP A 131 20.86 9.98 -1.28
C ASP A 131 20.93 9.74 -2.79
N ARG A 132 21.26 8.53 -3.21
CA ARG A 132 21.23 8.12 -4.63
C ARG A 132 19.84 8.12 -5.26
N LEU A 133 18.78 8.09 -4.46
CA LEU A 133 17.38 8.05 -4.91
C LEU A 133 16.67 9.40 -4.81
N VAL A 134 17.34 10.46 -4.35
CA VAL A 134 16.80 11.83 -4.36
C VAL A 134 16.27 12.23 -5.75
N PRO A 135 16.99 11.98 -6.88
CA PRO A 135 16.47 12.30 -8.21
C PRO A 135 15.21 11.52 -8.59
N PHE A 136 15.03 10.29 -8.10
CA PHE A 136 13.81 9.51 -8.32
C PHE A 136 12.61 10.17 -7.64
N TRP A 137 12.72 10.54 -6.36
CA TRP A 137 11.65 11.18 -5.62
C TRP A 137 11.33 12.59 -6.14
N SER A 138 12.34 13.33 -6.61
CA SER A 138 12.15 14.66 -7.22
C SER A 138 11.27 14.63 -8.47
N ARG A 139 11.17 13.50 -9.19
CA ARG A 139 10.25 13.35 -10.33
C ARG A 139 8.77 13.40 -9.94
N PHE A 140 8.44 13.25 -8.67
CA PHE A 140 7.08 13.42 -8.14
C PHE A 140 6.85 14.83 -7.58
N GLY A 141 7.86 15.69 -7.63
CA GLY A 141 7.83 17.04 -7.05
C GLY A 141 8.29 17.10 -5.60
N ALA A 142 8.80 16.00 -5.04
CA ALA A 142 9.41 16.02 -3.72
C ALA A 142 10.74 16.78 -3.74
N ARG A 143 10.98 17.56 -2.69
CA ARG A 143 12.19 18.41 -2.53
C ARG A 143 12.88 18.06 -1.23
N PRO A 144 14.22 18.10 -1.17
CA PRO A 144 14.95 18.02 0.09
C PRO A 144 14.45 19.08 1.08
N MET A 145 14.29 18.70 2.33
CA MET A 145 13.96 19.63 3.39
C MET A 145 15.18 20.51 3.71
N PRO A 146 14.96 21.79 4.09
CA PRO A 146 16.06 22.70 4.39
C PRO A 146 16.81 22.33 5.68
N THR A 147 16.19 21.58 6.57
CA THR A 147 16.80 21.08 7.80
C THR A 147 17.72 19.92 7.45
N LYS A 148 19.03 20.17 7.45
CA LYS A 148 20.02 19.12 7.28
C LYS A 148 20.14 18.34 8.58
N ARG A 149 19.66 17.10 8.56
CA ARG A 149 19.89 16.11 9.61
C ARG A 149 20.68 14.98 8.98
N ASP A 150 21.72 14.53 9.65
CA ASP A 150 22.47 13.35 9.24
C ASP A 150 21.64 12.10 9.61
N LEU A 151 20.99 11.53 8.64
CA LEU A 151 20.19 10.33 8.79
C LEU A 151 20.91 9.15 8.14
N VAL A 152 21.24 8.16 8.96
CA VAL A 152 21.89 6.93 8.51
C VAL A 152 21.04 5.75 8.98
N PHE A 153 20.62 4.91 8.04
CA PHE A 153 19.90 3.67 8.31
C PHE A 153 20.51 2.56 7.45
N SER A 154 20.75 1.38 8.02
CA SER A 154 21.30 0.22 7.30
C SER A 154 22.54 0.60 6.47
N ASP A 155 23.47 1.36 7.04
CA ASP A 155 24.71 1.85 6.43
C ASP A 155 24.55 2.80 5.23
N PHE A 156 23.33 3.28 4.95
CA PHE A 156 23.06 4.26 3.90
C PHE A 156 22.73 5.63 4.47
N SER A 157 23.21 6.69 3.80
CA SER A 157 22.80 8.06 4.08
C SER A 157 21.46 8.37 3.43
N TYR A 158 20.64 9.15 4.13
CA TYR A 158 19.30 9.53 3.69
C TYR A 158 19.07 11.02 3.77
N THR A 159 18.33 11.52 2.80
CA THR A 159 17.83 12.89 2.74
C THR A 159 16.34 12.92 3.07
N GLU A 160 15.94 13.85 3.97
CA GLU A 160 14.52 14.13 4.21
C GLU A 160 13.90 14.79 2.99
N MET A 161 12.79 14.24 2.50
CA MET A 161 12.08 14.74 1.33
C MET A 161 10.66 15.16 1.71
N LEU A 162 10.21 16.30 1.17
CA LEU A 162 8.85 16.80 1.34
C LEU A 162 8.25 17.08 -0.04
N LEU A 163 7.04 16.58 -0.23
CA LEU A 163 6.18 16.86 -1.37
C LEU A 163 4.95 17.67 -0.91
N ASP A 164 4.74 18.84 -1.49
CA ASP A 164 3.49 19.58 -1.37
C ASP A 164 2.52 19.08 -2.45
N ALA A 165 1.57 18.26 -2.05
CA ALA A 165 0.62 17.64 -2.97
C ALA A 165 -0.53 18.59 -3.30
N VAL A 166 -0.95 18.60 -4.56
CA VAL A 166 -2.18 19.28 -4.99
C VAL A 166 -3.37 18.63 -4.29
N PRO A 167 -4.34 19.42 -3.74
CA PRO A 167 -5.53 18.85 -3.11
C PRO A 167 -6.25 17.86 -4.01
N HIS A 168 -6.78 16.78 -3.42
CA HIS A 168 -7.69 15.89 -4.15
C HIS A 168 -9.01 16.63 -4.41
N PRO A 169 -9.62 16.52 -5.61
CA PRO A 169 -10.88 17.20 -5.90
C PRO A 169 -12.04 16.73 -5.00
N ASN A 170 -11.98 15.49 -4.55
CA ASN A 170 -12.98 14.83 -3.72
C ASN A 170 -12.29 14.08 -2.56
N PRO A 171 -11.74 14.75 -1.54
CA PRO A 171 -11.14 14.06 -0.40
C PRO A 171 -12.22 13.45 0.50
N ILE A 172 -11.86 12.44 1.28
CA ILE A 172 -12.70 11.95 2.37
C ILE A 172 -12.71 12.99 3.50
N THR A 173 -13.90 13.46 3.86
CA THR A 173 -14.13 14.44 4.93
C THR A 173 -15.29 13.98 5.81
N LEU A 174 -15.56 14.70 6.89
CA LEU A 174 -16.75 14.45 7.73
C LEU A 174 -18.07 14.65 6.97
N ASP A 175 -18.06 15.43 5.89
CA ASP A 175 -19.23 15.69 5.05
C ASP A 175 -19.38 14.65 3.91
N SER A 176 -18.46 13.69 3.78
CA SER A 176 -18.56 12.59 2.81
C SER A 176 -19.72 11.67 3.17
N ASP A 177 -20.27 10.98 2.14
CA ASP A 177 -21.29 9.97 2.36
C ASP A 177 -20.81 8.93 3.39
N PRO A 178 -21.56 8.65 4.47
CA PRO A 178 -21.21 7.64 5.46
C PRO A 178 -20.89 6.28 4.84
N TYR A 179 -21.57 5.89 3.76
CA TYR A 179 -21.27 4.65 3.04
C TYR A 179 -19.91 4.70 2.35
N GLU A 180 -19.49 5.86 1.82
CA GLU A 180 -18.12 6.01 1.29
C GLU A 180 -17.08 5.83 2.41
N ILE A 181 -17.29 6.46 3.57
CA ILE A 181 -16.34 6.43 4.69
C ILE A 181 -16.11 5.01 5.21
N ILE A 182 -17.16 4.18 5.27
CA ILE A 182 -17.08 2.81 5.81
C ILE A 182 -16.54 1.78 4.81
N ARG A 183 -16.31 2.15 3.56
CA ARG A 183 -15.73 1.24 2.57
C ARG A 183 -14.27 0.91 2.88
N PRO A 184 -13.78 -0.23 2.39
CA PRO A 184 -12.39 -0.63 2.64
C PRO A 184 -11.38 0.41 2.20
N GLU A 185 -10.31 0.57 2.96
CA GLU A 185 -9.19 1.47 2.67
C GLU A 185 -8.70 1.33 1.22
N GLY A 186 -8.61 2.46 0.52
CA GLY A 186 -8.17 2.52 -0.88
C GLY A 186 -9.19 1.99 -1.91
N ALA A 187 -10.44 1.74 -1.51
CA ALA A 187 -11.51 1.28 -2.41
C ALA A 187 -12.83 2.02 -2.15
N TRP A 188 -12.77 3.29 -1.79
CA TRP A 188 -13.93 4.13 -1.49
C TRP A 188 -14.85 4.37 -2.68
N ASP A 189 -14.35 4.21 -3.89
CA ASP A 189 -15.08 4.30 -5.17
C ASP A 189 -15.85 3.02 -5.54
N ARG A 190 -15.75 1.96 -4.73
CA ARG A 190 -16.37 0.65 -5.01
C ARG A 190 -17.27 0.24 -3.86
N LEU A 191 -18.41 -0.37 -4.22
CA LEU A 191 -19.33 -0.93 -3.22
C LEU A 191 -18.59 -1.97 -2.36
N GLY A 192 -18.69 -1.82 -1.05
CA GLY A 192 -18.14 -2.71 -0.06
C GLY A 192 -19.21 -3.62 0.57
N PRO A 193 -18.80 -4.52 1.48
CA PRO A 193 -19.75 -5.46 2.12
C PRO A 193 -20.92 -4.78 2.84
N LEU A 194 -20.71 -3.60 3.40
CA LEU A 194 -21.73 -2.88 4.17
C LEU A 194 -22.73 -2.12 3.30
N ASP A 195 -22.40 -1.82 2.04
CA ASP A 195 -23.34 -1.20 1.11
C ASP A 195 -24.59 -2.09 0.85
N HIS A 196 -24.45 -3.40 1.03
CA HIS A 196 -25.54 -4.36 0.83
C HIS A 196 -26.30 -4.72 2.11
N SER A 197 -25.92 -4.16 3.25
CA SER A 197 -26.50 -4.54 4.56
C SER A 197 -28.00 -4.26 4.67
N ALA A 198 -28.50 -3.20 4.03
CA ALA A 198 -29.90 -2.84 4.05
C ALA A 198 -30.79 -3.78 3.20
N THR A 199 -30.21 -4.39 2.17
CA THR A 199 -30.96 -5.22 1.20
C THR A 199 -30.85 -6.72 1.44
N ARG A 200 -29.91 -7.17 2.26
CA ARG A 200 -29.77 -8.58 2.62
C ARG A 200 -30.86 -9.01 3.62
N PRO A 201 -31.22 -10.31 3.66
CA PRO A 201 -32.12 -10.85 4.69
C PRO A 201 -31.58 -10.57 6.11
N ALA A 202 -32.50 -10.38 7.04
CA ALA A 202 -32.16 -10.21 8.45
C ALA A 202 -31.46 -11.47 8.99
N THR A 203 -30.32 -11.31 9.68
CA THR A 203 -29.58 -12.41 10.32
C THR A 203 -29.62 -12.32 11.84
N SER A 204 -29.98 -11.15 12.40
CA SER A 204 -30.13 -11.00 13.84
C SER A 204 -31.39 -11.73 14.33
N PRO A 205 -31.27 -12.60 15.36
CA PRO A 205 -32.44 -13.25 15.96
C PRO A 205 -33.54 -12.26 16.38
N LEU A 206 -33.18 -11.12 16.96
CA LEU A 206 -34.09 -10.08 17.36
C LEU A 206 -34.93 -9.54 16.19
N ARG A 207 -34.31 -9.30 15.03
CA ARG A 207 -35.00 -8.84 13.82
C ARG A 207 -35.87 -9.92 13.20
N LEU A 208 -35.44 -11.19 13.25
CA LEU A 208 -36.23 -12.32 12.77
C LEU A 208 -37.50 -12.50 13.62
N TYR A 209 -37.43 -12.34 14.95
CA TYR A 209 -38.61 -12.34 15.83
C TYR A 209 -39.55 -11.18 15.53
N GLN A 210 -39.05 -9.97 15.33
CA GLN A 210 -39.84 -8.80 14.97
C GLN A 210 -40.58 -8.99 13.64
N GLN A 211 -39.95 -9.59 12.64
CA GLN A 211 -40.57 -9.85 11.33
C GLN A 211 -41.64 -10.95 11.39
N ARG A 212 -41.56 -11.88 12.35
CA ARG A 212 -42.58 -12.93 12.56
C ARG A 212 -43.76 -12.48 13.41
N GLY A 213 -43.76 -11.26 13.91
CA GLY A 213 -44.82 -10.78 14.78
C GLY A 213 -44.80 -11.37 16.20
N ASP A 214 -43.82 -12.22 16.49
CA ASP A 214 -43.65 -12.82 17.81
C ASP A 214 -42.95 -11.84 18.74
N ARG A 215 -43.72 -11.21 19.65
CA ARG A 215 -43.07 -10.50 20.77
C ARG A 215 -42.41 -11.55 21.67
N PRO A 216 -41.15 -11.41 22.03
CA PRO A 216 -40.58 -12.25 23.08
C PRO A 216 -41.37 -11.98 24.35
N GLY A 217 -42.11 -12.98 24.84
CA GLY A 217 -42.78 -12.88 26.12
C GLY A 217 -41.70 -12.61 27.18
N PHE A 218 -41.79 -11.44 27.80
CA PHE A 218 -41.03 -11.19 29.03
C PHE A 218 -41.61 -12.15 30.09
N VAL A 219 -40.89 -13.22 30.39
CA VAL A 219 -41.16 -14.03 31.59
C VAL A 219 -40.61 -13.17 32.75
N SER A 220 -41.54 -12.44 33.41
CA SER A 220 -41.25 -11.82 34.70
C SER A 220 -41.10 -12.96 35.74
N GLN A 221 -39.92 -13.10 36.28
CA GLN A 221 -39.66 -13.71 37.59
C GLN A 221 -39.58 -12.65 38.65
#